data_4b3726abe1dbb0f04176b2d3b586cced
#
_entry.id   4b3726abe1dbb0f04176b2d3b586cced
#
_cell.length_a   1.000
_cell.length_b   1.000
_cell.length_c   1.000
_cell.angle_alpha   90.00
_cell.angle_beta   90.00
_cell.angle_gamma   90.00
#
_symmetry.space_group_name_H-M   'P 1'
#
loop_
_entity.id
_entity.type
_entity.pdbx_description
1 polymer ?
#
loop_
_entity_poly.entity_id
_entity_poly.type
_entity_poly.pdbx_seq_one_letter_code
_entity_poly.pdbx_strand_id
1 'polypeptide(L)'
;MTRQGNWYVGFAVLMGASITVAAHRPVTAQAPAPASGVVTFARDVLPILQKHCQSCHRPGQIGPMSLLDYSSTRPWAQSIKTKVRSREMPPWDADPAYGHFTNDRSLSRQEIDTLTAWADGGAALGNPSDAPAPITWPSGGWLVEPEVIVDLPEYQVPASGTIEWENIAIRSPFKSDTWVSSIEILPSDPSTVHHMCFEFKTPQPNIVYNQYEWAEVPRDADGAASRRQGAGDNWVLTRDAGSTEVKRRPGRPTLFPMPKHCYVPGMSLHDYRPYEAGLLVPGGADIHINLHYQTSGKPAVDRMRLGFTLAKQTPRKKLVQLVPTGTTASFAIPPNESNYAAPVVEVRIRRDAELVWMSPHMHFRGKDMTWTLTRPDGRQQVVLSVPRYRYAWQLLYQTRVPVPAGSKFTFVAHYDNSAANRDNPNPNVWVRPGNQAWEEMMVPFTWLVVDTEVNDRDVTSPYTRGDGA
;
A
#
# COMPACT_ATOMS: atom_id res chain seq x y z
N MET A 1 -14.10 -40.05 85.81
CA MET A 1 -15.19 -40.98 85.56
C MET A 1 -15.41 -40.99 84.02
N THR A 2 -14.87 -41.91 83.41
CA THR A 2 -15.17 -42.84 82.34
C THR A 2 -16.48 -42.61 81.56
N ARG A 3 -16.37 -42.54 80.26
CA ARG A 3 -17.10 -43.39 79.29
C ARG A 3 -16.49 -43.37 77.90
N GLN A 4 -16.13 -44.57 77.47
CA GLN A 4 -15.74 -44.93 76.13
C GLN A 4 -16.93 -44.89 75.18
N GLY A 5 -16.75 -44.47 73.98
CA GLY A 5 -17.69 -44.56 72.86
C GLY A 5 -17.02 -45.09 71.61
N ASN A 6 -17.35 -46.29 71.20
CA ASN A 6 -16.87 -46.99 70.01
C ASN A 6 -17.29 -46.28 68.71
N TRP A 7 -16.31 -46.15 67.80
CA TRP A 7 -16.62 -45.75 66.45
C TRP A 7 -16.37 -46.91 65.47
N TYR A 8 -17.43 -47.30 64.79
CA TYR A 8 -17.39 -48.27 63.70
C TYR A 8 -16.78 -47.55 62.41
N VAL A 9 -15.77 -48.18 61.87
CA VAL A 9 -15.16 -47.76 60.59
C VAL A 9 -15.92 -48.51 59.49
N GLY A 10 -16.73 -47.76 58.73
CA GLY A 10 -17.34 -48.25 57.47
C GLY A 10 -16.40 -47.99 56.29
N PHE A 11 -15.92 -49.05 55.65
CA PHE A 11 -15.16 -48.98 54.38
C PHE A 11 -16.17 -48.73 53.24
N ALA A 12 -16.14 -47.53 52.67
CA ALA A 12 -16.79 -47.26 51.39
C ALA A 12 -15.79 -47.45 50.26
N VAL A 13 -15.99 -48.47 49.42
CA VAL A 13 -15.24 -48.69 48.19
C VAL A 13 -15.77 -47.73 47.14
N LEU A 14 -15.00 -46.69 46.81
CA LEU A 14 -15.24 -45.82 45.67
C LEU A 14 -14.61 -46.42 44.41
N MET A 15 -15.43 -46.97 43.52
CA MET A 15 -15.01 -47.29 42.13
C MET A 15 -14.81 -45.97 41.40
N GLY A 16 -13.54 -45.58 41.20
CA GLY A 16 -13.17 -44.48 40.34
C GLY A 16 -13.25 -44.89 38.86
N ALA A 17 -14.23 -44.39 38.16
CA ALA A 17 -14.25 -44.46 36.68
C ALA A 17 -13.25 -43.46 36.12
N SER A 18 -12.12 -43.95 35.64
CA SER A 18 -11.13 -43.13 34.91
C SER A 18 -11.66 -42.80 33.54
N ILE A 19 -12.16 -41.58 33.33
CA ILE A 19 -12.47 -41.04 32.01
C ILE A 19 -11.12 -40.60 31.35
N THR A 20 -10.61 -41.41 30.46
CA THR A 20 -9.51 -41.04 29.58
C THR A 20 -10.03 -40.07 28.51
N VAL A 21 -9.83 -38.76 28.71
CA VAL A 21 -10.02 -37.75 27.68
C VAL A 21 -8.89 -37.91 26.64
N ALA A 22 -9.18 -38.54 25.53
CA ALA A 22 -8.31 -38.58 24.38
C ALA A 22 -8.19 -37.17 23.82
N ALA A 23 -7.08 -36.47 24.09
CA ALA A 23 -6.74 -35.21 23.47
C ALA A 23 -6.52 -35.45 21.97
N HIS A 24 -7.49 -35.12 21.15
CA HIS A 24 -7.33 -35.05 19.71
C HIS A 24 -6.35 -33.90 19.41
N ARG A 25 -5.07 -34.22 19.17
CA ARG A 25 -4.14 -33.26 18.54
C ARG A 25 -4.64 -33.04 17.12
N PRO A 26 -4.79 -31.77 16.68
CA PRO A 26 -5.07 -31.52 15.28
C PRO A 26 -3.90 -32.07 14.45
N VAL A 27 -4.20 -33.02 13.60
CA VAL A 27 -3.25 -33.47 12.56
C VAL A 27 -3.12 -32.28 11.63
N THR A 28 -2.04 -31.51 11.78
CA THR A 28 -1.60 -30.60 10.74
C THR A 28 -1.30 -31.44 9.52
N ALA A 29 -2.13 -31.34 8.50
CA ALA A 29 -1.85 -31.94 7.20
C ALA A 29 -0.51 -31.42 6.72
N GLN A 30 0.53 -32.22 6.86
CA GLN A 30 1.86 -31.95 6.33
C GLN A 30 1.72 -31.94 4.81
N ALA A 31 1.97 -30.79 4.18
CA ALA A 31 1.99 -30.71 2.73
C ALA A 31 2.88 -31.83 2.17
N PRO A 32 2.49 -32.51 1.08
CA PRO A 32 3.26 -33.60 0.54
C PRO A 32 4.69 -33.14 0.26
N ALA A 33 5.67 -33.91 0.74
CA ALA A 33 7.08 -33.71 0.40
C ALA A 33 7.23 -33.75 -1.13
N PRO A 34 8.09 -32.91 -1.72
CA PRO A 34 8.28 -32.92 -3.17
C PRO A 34 8.65 -34.31 -3.61
N ALA A 35 7.93 -34.83 -4.60
CA ALA A 35 8.24 -36.11 -5.23
C ALA A 35 9.73 -36.09 -5.62
N SER A 36 10.46 -37.19 -5.36
CA SER A 36 11.89 -37.36 -5.62
C SER A 36 12.18 -37.36 -7.13
N GLY A 37 12.08 -36.17 -7.76
CA GLY A 37 12.31 -35.95 -9.18
C GLY A 37 12.95 -34.58 -9.41
N VAL A 38 13.65 -34.43 -10.53
CA VAL A 38 14.22 -33.15 -10.95
C VAL A 38 13.13 -32.08 -11.01
N VAL A 39 13.35 -30.94 -10.35
CA VAL A 39 12.46 -29.79 -10.44
C VAL A 39 12.52 -29.22 -11.86
N THR A 40 11.35 -28.99 -12.48
CA THR A 40 11.24 -28.58 -13.88
C THR A 40 10.44 -27.30 -14.01
N PHE A 41 10.69 -26.55 -15.10
CA PHE A 41 9.97 -25.31 -15.37
C PHE A 41 8.47 -25.55 -15.56
N ALA A 42 8.09 -26.48 -16.44
CA ALA A 42 6.70 -26.66 -16.83
C ALA A 42 5.82 -27.08 -15.65
N ARG A 43 6.27 -28.04 -14.84
CA ARG A 43 5.48 -28.60 -13.75
C ARG A 43 5.55 -27.79 -12.47
N ASP A 44 6.75 -27.29 -12.11
CA ASP A 44 7.00 -26.81 -10.74
C ASP A 44 7.19 -25.29 -10.69
N VAL A 45 7.84 -24.69 -11.68
CA VAL A 45 8.23 -23.26 -11.67
C VAL A 45 7.15 -22.37 -12.27
N LEU A 46 6.61 -22.75 -13.44
CA LEU A 46 5.63 -21.93 -14.15
C LEU A 46 4.37 -21.61 -13.30
N PRO A 47 3.80 -22.56 -12.51
CA PRO A 47 2.70 -22.24 -11.60
C PRO A 47 3.05 -21.15 -10.57
N ILE A 48 4.26 -21.17 -10.01
CA ILE A 48 4.74 -20.15 -9.08
C ILE A 48 4.87 -18.80 -9.77
N LEU A 49 5.44 -18.77 -10.98
CA LEU A 49 5.59 -17.54 -11.76
C LEU A 49 4.24 -16.94 -12.14
N GLN A 50 3.29 -17.77 -12.55
CA GLN A 50 1.91 -17.32 -12.86
C GLN A 50 1.26 -16.68 -11.65
N LYS A 51 1.38 -17.27 -10.49
CA LYS A 51 0.75 -16.80 -9.26
C LYS A 51 1.37 -15.51 -8.72
N HIS A 52 2.70 -15.38 -8.74
CA HIS A 52 3.41 -14.35 -7.98
C HIS A 52 4.19 -13.33 -8.82
N CYS A 53 4.48 -13.61 -10.10
CA CYS A 53 5.47 -12.84 -10.87
C CYS A 53 4.90 -12.23 -12.16
N GLN A 54 4.05 -12.96 -12.91
CA GLN A 54 3.67 -12.58 -14.26
C GLN A 54 2.79 -11.34 -14.35
N SER A 55 2.11 -10.94 -13.26
CA SER A 55 1.38 -9.68 -13.22
C SER A 55 2.27 -8.46 -13.50
N CYS A 56 3.55 -8.54 -13.09
CA CYS A 56 4.55 -7.49 -13.29
C CYS A 56 5.58 -7.86 -14.37
N HIS A 57 5.95 -9.15 -14.49
CA HIS A 57 6.97 -9.63 -15.41
C HIS A 57 6.36 -10.16 -16.71
N ARG A 58 5.74 -9.27 -17.47
CA ARG A 58 5.20 -9.48 -18.82
C ARG A 58 5.37 -8.22 -19.67
N PRO A 59 5.29 -8.31 -21.02
CA PRO A 59 5.42 -7.13 -21.87
C PRO A 59 4.46 -5.99 -21.46
N GLY A 60 4.96 -4.76 -21.46
CA GLY A 60 4.19 -3.56 -21.11
C GLY A 60 3.97 -3.37 -19.60
N GLN A 61 4.63 -4.13 -18.74
CA GLN A 61 4.61 -3.98 -17.29
C GLN A 61 5.99 -3.62 -16.74
N ILE A 62 6.05 -3.29 -15.43
CA ILE A 62 7.26 -2.77 -14.78
C ILE A 62 8.44 -3.75 -14.77
N GLY A 63 8.20 -5.06 -14.81
CA GLY A 63 9.25 -6.06 -14.77
C GLY A 63 10.17 -5.96 -16.00
N PRO A 64 11.51 -5.87 -15.84
CA PRO A 64 12.43 -5.63 -16.94
C PRO A 64 12.58 -6.83 -17.89
N MET A 65 12.07 -8.01 -17.52
CA MET A 65 12.08 -9.21 -18.33
C MET A 65 10.71 -9.90 -18.28
N SER A 66 10.37 -10.63 -19.34
CA SER A 66 9.21 -11.50 -19.36
C SER A 66 9.48 -12.81 -18.62
N LEU A 67 8.52 -13.27 -17.83
CA LEU A 67 8.51 -14.57 -17.17
C LEU A 67 7.31 -15.42 -17.60
N LEU A 68 6.82 -15.21 -18.85
CA LEU A 68 5.64 -15.88 -19.37
C LEU A 68 5.93 -17.31 -19.86
N ASP A 69 7.14 -17.55 -20.35
CA ASP A 69 7.54 -18.81 -20.94
C ASP A 69 8.97 -19.21 -20.55
N TYR A 70 9.35 -20.44 -20.89
CA TYR A 70 10.67 -21.00 -20.56
C TYR A 70 11.82 -20.23 -21.20
N SER A 71 11.68 -19.88 -22.47
CA SER A 71 12.77 -19.27 -23.25
C SER A 71 13.13 -17.87 -22.70
N SER A 72 12.11 -17.10 -22.31
CA SER A 72 12.29 -15.79 -21.69
C SER A 72 12.73 -15.87 -20.21
N THR A 73 12.36 -16.95 -19.49
CA THR A 73 12.63 -17.08 -18.06
C THR A 73 14.01 -17.72 -17.77
N ARG A 74 14.39 -18.75 -18.52
CA ARG A 74 15.61 -19.54 -18.25
C ARG A 74 16.90 -18.71 -18.11
N PRO A 75 17.16 -17.69 -18.93
CA PRO A 75 18.36 -16.86 -18.78
C PRO A 75 18.48 -16.18 -17.41
N TRP A 76 17.36 -16.00 -16.71
CA TRP A 76 17.28 -15.30 -15.43
C TRP A 76 17.25 -16.22 -14.21
N ALA A 77 17.39 -17.55 -14.40
CA ALA A 77 17.23 -18.54 -13.33
C ALA A 77 18.06 -18.21 -12.07
N GLN A 78 19.34 -17.88 -12.24
CA GLN A 78 20.22 -17.54 -11.10
C GLN A 78 19.85 -16.19 -10.45
N SER A 79 19.41 -15.22 -11.24
CA SER A 79 18.90 -13.93 -10.71
C SER A 79 17.61 -14.13 -9.93
N ILE A 80 16.69 -14.95 -10.45
CA ILE A 80 15.45 -15.33 -9.76
C ILE A 80 15.78 -15.95 -8.41
N LYS A 81 16.65 -16.98 -8.39
CA LYS A 81 17.11 -17.61 -7.15
C LYS A 81 17.65 -16.59 -6.14
N THR A 82 18.53 -15.69 -6.58
CA THR A 82 19.13 -14.68 -5.71
C THR A 82 18.06 -13.77 -5.11
N LYS A 83 17.14 -13.25 -5.94
CA LYS A 83 16.12 -12.30 -5.54
C LYS A 83 15.02 -12.89 -4.66
N VAL A 84 14.62 -14.15 -4.89
CA VAL A 84 13.62 -14.81 -4.05
C VAL A 84 14.20 -15.22 -2.69
N ARG A 85 15.48 -15.62 -2.63
CA ARG A 85 16.16 -15.95 -1.36
C ARG A 85 16.37 -14.72 -0.47
N SER A 86 16.72 -13.58 -1.05
CA SER A 86 16.85 -12.30 -0.33
C SER A 86 15.49 -11.67 0.01
N ARG A 87 14.36 -12.24 -0.47
CA ARG A 87 13.01 -11.69 -0.37
C ARG A 87 12.88 -10.28 -0.96
N GLU A 88 13.73 -9.96 -1.94
CA GLU A 88 13.57 -8.74 -2.73
C GLU A 88 12.43 -8.87 -3.75
N MET A 89 12.22 -10.11 -4.27
CA MET A 89 11.13 -10.45 -5.19
C MET A 89 10.36 -11.68 -4.70
N PRO A 90 9.03 -11.63 -4.85
CA PRO A 90 8.22 -10.46 -5.18
C PRO A 90 8.29 -9.41 -4.06
N PRO A 91 8.07 -8.10 -4.36
CA PRO A 91 8.07 -7.07 -3.33
C PRO A 91 6.91 -7.29 -2.36
N TRP A 92 7.25 -7.54 -1.08
CA TRP A 92 6.28 -7.69 0.01
C TRP A 92 6.98 -7.47 1.33
N ASP A 93 6.55 -6.47 2.09
CA ASP A 93 7.24 -6.01 3.30
C ASP A 93 6.39 -6.12 4.57
N ALA A 94 5.14 -6.61 4.48
CA ALA A 94 4.33 -6.89 5.67
C ALA A 94 4.95 -8.02 6.49
N ASP A 95 4.98 -7.83 7.81
CA ASP A 95 5.38 -8.85 8.75
C ASP A 95 4.35 -9.99 8.76
N PRO A 96 4.75 -11.24 8.46
CA PRO A 96 3.83 -12.37 8.38
C PRO A 96 3.17 -12.73 9.73
N ALA A 97 3.67 -12.19 10.86
CA ALA A 97 3.05 -12.38 12.16
C ALA A 97 1.76 -11.57 12.35
N TYR A 98 1.51 -10.57 11.49
CA TYR A 98 0.40 -9.64 11.66
C TYR A 98 -0.41 -9.47 10.39
N GLY A 99 -1.73 -9.35 10.56
CA GLY A 99 -2.65 -9.14 9.45
C GLY A 99 -2.87 -10.40 8.60
N HIS A 100 -3.87 -10.32 7.73
CA HIS A 100 -4.14 -11.28 6.66
C HIS A 100 -4.51 -10.48 5.43
N PHE A 101 -3.77 -10.68 4.34
CA PHE A 101 -3.89 -9.86 3.14
C PHE A 101 -4.36 -10.69 1.96
N THR A 102 -5.43 -10.22 1.30
CA THR A 102 -6.00 -10.90 0.14
C THR A 102 -5.12 -10.82 -1.10
N ASN A 103 -4.22 -9.84 -1.12
CA ASN A 103 -3.23 -9.63 -2.18
C ASN A 103 -1.80 -10.03 -1.77
N ASP A 104 -1.65 -10.91 -0.78
CA ASP A 104 -0.32 -11.40 -0.37
C ASP A 104 0.37 -12.10 -1.53
N ARG A 105 1.49 -11.53 -1.94
CA ARG A 105 2.33 -12.05 -3.02
C ARG A 105 3.64 -12.63 -2.51
N SER A 106 3.80 -12.77 -1.20
CA SER A 106 4.99 -13.40 -0.62
C SER A 106 5.09 -14.85 -1.05
N LEU A 107 6.32 -15.33 -1.18
CA LEU A 107 6.59 -16.73 -1.45
C LEU A 107 6.67 -17.52 -0.16
N SER A 108 6.03 -18.67 -0.14
CA SER A 108 6.24 -19.67 0.90
C SER A 108 7.69 -20.20 0.85
N ARG A 109 8.13 -20.80 1.94
CA ARG A 109 9.45 -21.44 1.98
C ARG A 109 9.60 -22.51 0.90
N GLN A 110 8.56 -23.31 0.67
CA GLN A 110 8.55 -24.36 -0.35
C GLN A 110 8.70 -23.77 -1.77
N GLU A 111 7.99 -22.68 -2.10
CA GLU A 111 8.11 -22.01 -3.40
C GLU A 111 9.52 -21.45 -3.62
N ILE A 112 10.14 -20.85 -2.58
CA ILE A 112 11.53 -20.38 -2.63
C ILE A 112 12.50 -21.55 -2.86
N ASP A 113 12.32 -22.65 -2.14
CA ASP A 113 13.18 -23.83 -2.26
C ASP A 113 13.01 -24.47 -3.64
N THR A 114 11.79 -24.51 -4.21
CA THR A 114 11.53 -25.00 -5.58
C THR A 114 12.24 -24.15 -6.63
N LEU A 115 12.10 -22.83 -6.58
CA LEU A 115 12.78 -21.91 -7.52
C LEU A 115 14.30 -22.01 -7.40
N THR A 116 14.80 -22.18 -6.18
CA THR A 116 16.23 -22.36 -5.90
C THR A 116 16.74 -23.67 -6.49
N ALA A 117 16.06 -24.79 -6.22
CA ALA A 117 16.43 -26.11 -6.72
C ALA A 117 16.38 -26.17 -8.25
N TRP A 118 15.41 -25.54 -8.90
CA TRP A 118 15.34 -25.43 -10.34
C TRP A 118 16.58 -24.71 -10.92
N ALA A 119 16.93 -23.55 -10.35
CA ALA A 119 18.07 -22.78 -10.81
C ALA A 119 19.40 -23.53 -10.61
N ASP A 120 19.56 -24.23 -9.48
CA ASP A 120 20.77 -25.03 -9.17
C ASP A 120 20.84 -26.31 -9.97
N GLY A 121 19.71 -26.91 -10.35
CA GLY A 121 19.59 -28.09 -11.17
C GLY A 121 19.76 -27.87 -12.68
N GLY A 122 20.22 -26.65 -13.09
CA GLY A 122 20.46 -26.34 -14.51
C GLY A 122 19.23 -25.81 -15.26
N ALA A 123 18.19 -25.45 -14.54
CA ALA A 123 16.98 -24.85 -15.06
C ALA A 123 16.30 -25.67 -16.18
N ALA A 124 16.00 -26.94 -15.90
CA ALA A 124 15.39 -27.89 -16.87
C ALA A 124 13.97 -27.44 -17.26
N LEU A 125 13.60 -27.63 -18.55
CA LEU A 125 12.25 -27.35 -19.06
C LEU A 125 11.21 -28.34 -18.49
N GLY A 126 11.54 -29.62 -18.44
CA GLY A 126 10.59 -30.72 -18.16
C GLY A 126 9.69 -31.05 -19.34
N ASN A 127 8.62 -31.80 -19.09
CA ASN A 127 7.64 -32.11 -20.13
C ASN A 127 6.69 -30.91 -20.34
N PRO A 128 6.62 -30.35 -21.57
CA PRO A 128 5.71 -29.19 -21.83
C PRO A 128 4.22 -29.47 -21.55
N SER A 129 3.78 -30.72 -21.58
CA SER A 129 2.39 -31.07 -21.27
C SER A 129 2.03 -30.94 -19.79
N ASP A 130 3.03 -30.80 -18.90
CA ASP A 130 2.82 -30.57 -17.48
C ASP A 130 2.56 -29.08 -17.17
N ALA A 131 2.73 -28.20 -18.17
CA ALA A 131 2.54 -26.76 -17.99
C ALA A 131 1.06 -26.40 -17.78
N PRO A 132 0.75 -25.55 -16.81
CA PRO A 132 -0.59 -25.00 -16.69
C PRO A 132 -0.95 -24.14 -17.90
N ALA A 133 -2.25 -23.97 -18.14
CA ALA A 133 -2.73 -23.06 -19.18
C ALA A 133 -2.16 -21.63 -18.99
N PRO A 134 -1.78 -20.93 -20.06
CA PRO A 134 -1.34 -19.54 -19.96
C PRO A 134 -2.43 -18.66 -19.37
N ILE A 135 -2.03 -17.64 -18.59
CA ILE A 135 -2.95 -16.61 -18.12
C ILE A 135 -3.33 -15.72 -19.32
N THR A 136 -4.64 -15.52 -19.53
CA THR A 136 -5.14 -14.56 -20.50
C THR A 136 -5.28 -13.20 -19.84
N TRP A 137 -4.59 -12.21 -20.39
CA TRP A 137 -4.67 -10.82 -19.93
C TRP A 137 -5.59 -10.02 -20.83
N PRO A 138 -6.36 -9.05 -20.30
CA PRO A 138 -7.10 -8.11 -21.13
C PRO A 138 -6.20 -7.37 -22.12
N SER A 139 -6.78 -6.94 -23.23
CA SER A 139 -6.05 -6.18 -24.25
C SER A 139 -5.56 -4.83 -23.70
N GLY A 140 -4.52 -4.25 -24.32
CA GLY A 140 -4.00 -2.93 -23.93
C GLY A 140 -3.26 -2.86 -22.59
N GLY A 141 -2.97 -4.02 -21.96
CA GLY A 141 -2.15 -4.10 -20.74
C GLY A 141 -2.93 -4.05 -19.43
N TRP A 142 -4.24 -3.86 -19.45
CA TRP A 142 -5.10 -3.79 -18.27
C TRP A 142 -5.11 -5.11 -17.48
N LEU A 143 -5.38 -5.02 -16.18
CA LEU A 143 -5.74 -6.16 -15.33
C LEU A 143 -7.25 -6.41 -15.35
N VAL A 144 -8.04 -5.35 -15.51
CA VAL A 144 -9.49 -5.38 -15.64
C VAL A 144 -9.87 -4.54 -16.85
N GLU A 145 -10.69 -5.08 -17.75
CA GLU A 145 -11.16 -4.34 -18.93
C GLU A 145 -11.96 -3.12 -18.50
N PRO A 146 -11.50 -1.89 -18.80
CA PRO A 146 -12.23 -0.67 -18.43
C PRO A 146 -13.36 -0.35 -19.40
N GLU A 147 -14.45 0.24 -18.92
CA GLU A 147 -15.56 0.75 -19.76
C GLU A 147 -15.30 2.20 -20.21
N VAL A 148 -14.52 2.95 -19.44
CA VAL A 148 -14.14 4.33 -19.77
C VAL A 148 -12.64 4.49 -19.62
N ILE A 149 -12.00 5.03 -20.66
CA ILE A 149 -10.56 5.31 -20.65
C ILE A 149 -10.35 6.81 -20.79
N VAL A 150 -9.45 7.34 -19.99
CA VAL A 150 -8.98 8.73 -20.04
C VAL A 150 -7.49 8.73 -20.28
N ASP A 151 -7.07 9.28 -21.41
CA ASP A 151 -5.66 9.45 -21.74
C ASP A 151 -5.14 10.78 -21.18
N LEU A 152 -3.97 10.75 -20.56
CA LEU A 152 -3.23 11.96 -20.20
C LEU A 152 -2.41 12.44 -21.41
N PRO A 153 -2.06 13.73 -21.48
CA PRO A 153 -1.09 14.22 -22.44
C PRO A 153 0.26 13.50 -22.30
N GLU A 154 1.00 13.44 -23.39
CA GLU A 154 2.35 12.89 -23.41
C GLU A 154 3.30 13.70 -22.52
N TYR A 155 4.14 13.00 -21.77
CA TYR A 155 5.24 13.57 -21.01
C TYR A 155 6.58 13.09 -21.56
N GLN A 156 7.49 14.03 -21.84
CA GLN A 156 8.82 13.73 -22.33
C GLN A 156 9.77 13.52 -21.15
N VAL A 157 10.14 12.28 -20.88
CA VAL A 157 11.02 11.91 -19.79
C VAL A 157 12.47 12.03 -20.26
N PRO A 158 13.31 12.91 -19.66
CA PRO A 158 14.71 13.06 -20.03
C PRO A 158 15.54 11.81 -19.65
N ALA A 159 16.67 11.62 -20.33
CA ALA A 159 17.57 10.49 -20.08
C ALA A 159 18.20 10.53 -18.68
N SER A 160 18.45 11.73 -18.15
CA SER A 160 19.17 11.94 -16.88
C SER A 160 18.74 13.24 -16.22
N GLY A 161 19.12 13.42 -14.97
CA GLY A 161 18.76 14.57 -14.15
C GLY A 161 17.67 14.23 -13.13
N THR A 162 17.30 15.21 -12.34
CA THR A 162 16.19 15.12 -11.37
C THR A 162 14.94 15.69 -12.02
N ILE A 163 13.85 14.97 -11.95
CA ILE A 163 12.54 15.43 -12.38
C ILE A 163 11.78 15.81 -11.11
N GLU A 164 11.30 17.02 -11.05
CA GLU A 164 10.47 17.49 -9.95
C GLU A 164 9.05 16.92 -10.09
N TRP A 165 8.23 17.15 -9.07
CA TRP A 165 6.83 16.72 -9.10
C TRP A 165 6.04 17.51 -10.12
N GLU A 166 5.36 16.78 -11.00
CA GLU A 166 4.47 17.34 -12.00
C GLU A 166 3.03 17.28 -11.53
N ASN A 167 2.28 18.34 -11.79
CA ASN A 167 0.85 18.37 -11.57
C ASN A 167 0.13 18.59 -12.89
N ILE A 168 -1.04 17.95 -13.04
CA ILE A 168 -1.90 18.16 -14.20
C ILE A 168 -3.35 18.06 -13.77
N ALA A 169 -4.19 18.94 -14.28
CA ALA A 169 -5.63 18.87 -14.17
C ALA A 169 -6.26 18.47 -15.49
N ILE A 170 -7.18 17.52 -15.46
CA ILE A 170 -7.97 17.11 -16.61
C ILE A 170 -9.45 17.08 -16.23
N ARG A 171 -10.32 17.23 -17.24
CA ARG A 171 -11.76 17.09 -17.02
C ARG A 171 -12.13 15.63 -16.81
N SER A 172 -12.96 15.36 -15.80
CA SER A 172 -13.58 14.05 -15.67
C SER A 172 -14.51 13.77 -16.86
N PRO A 173 -14.55 12.53 -17.38
CA PRO A 173 -15.47 12.15 -18.43
C PRO A 173 -16.91 12.09 -17.95
N PHE A 174 -17.15 12.04 -16.64
CA PHE A 174 -18.48 11.86 -16.05
C PHE A 174 -19.22 13.20 -15.93
N LYS A 175 -20.36 13.30 -16.63
CA LYS A 175 -21.20 14.52 -16.62
C LYS A 175 -22.24 14.52 -15.50
N SER A 176 -22.57 13.38 -14.96
CA SER A 176 -23.46 13.16 -13.82
C SER A 176 -22.76 12.32 -12.77
N ASP A 177 -23.29 12.31 -11.56
CA ASP A 177 -22.82 11.43 -10.50
C ASP A 177 -22.77 9.99 -10.97
N THR A 178 -21.59 9.39 -10.87
CA THR A 178 -21.31 8.06 -11.45
C THR A 178 -20.63 7.16 -10.45
N TRP A 179 -21.18 5.97 -10.24
CA TRP A 179 -20.56 4.96 -9.43
C TRP A 179 -19.52 4.15 -10.22
N VAL A 180 -18.30 4.15 -9.72
CA VAL A 180 -17.16 3.42 -10.28
C VAL A 180 -16.87 2.21 -9.39
N SER A 181 -16.75 1.02 -9.99
CA SER A 181 -16.50 -0.25 -9.31
C SER A 181 -15.02 -0.66 -9.29
N SER A 182 -14.21 -0.14 -10.20
CA SER A 182 -12.74 -0.25 -10.16
C SER A 182 -12.07 0.87 -10.94
N ILE A 183 -10.84 1.17 -10.56
CA ILE A 183 -9.98 2.15 -11.24
C ILE A 183 -8.63 1.49 -11.46
N GLU A 184 -8.12 1.58 -12.69
CA GLU A 184 -6.77 1.15 -13.00
C GLU A 184 -5.97 2.29 -13.64
N ILE A 185 -4.72 2.45 -13.19
CA ILE A 185 -3.79 3.46 -13.65
C ILE A 185 -2.69 2.74 -14.43
N LEU A 186 -2.53 3.06 -15.71
CA LEU A 186 -1.63 2.34 -16.60
C LEU A 186 -0.67 3.29 -17.31
N PRO A 187 0.61 3.37 -16.90
CA PRO A 187 1.66 4.04 -17.65
C PRO A 187 1.91 3.35 -18.99
N SER A 188 2.30 4.08 -20.03
CA SER A 188 2.77 3.49 -21.28
C SER A 188 4.24 3.03 -21.18
N ASP A 189 5.03 3.69 -20.32
CA ASP A 189 6.38 3.27 -19.93
C ASP A 189 6.53 3.18 -18.41
N PRO A 190 6.16 2.05 -17.79
CA PRO A 190 6.25 1.87 -16.34
C PRO A 190 7.66 2.03 -15.76
N SER A 191 8.72 1.91 -16.58
CA SER A 191 10.11 2.04 -16.12
C SER A 191 10.51 3.46 -15.72
N THR A 192 9.72 4.45 -16.17
CA THR A 192 9.97 5.87 -15.93
C THR A 192 9.04 6.49 -14.90
N VAL A 193 8.04 5.75 -14.42
CA VAL A 193 7.05 6.27 -13.45
C VAL A 193 7.37 5.73 -12.07
N HIS A 194 7.78 6.62 -11.16
CA HIS A 194 7.99 6.27 -9.76
C HIS A 194 6.64 6.15 -9.01
N HIS A 195 5.77 7.15 -9.13
CA HIS A 195 4.38 7.07 -8.69
C HIS A 195 3.52 8.15 -9.37
N MET A 196 2.22 7.90 -9.37
CA MET A 196 1.21 8.84 -9.77
C MET A 196 0.02 8.70 -8.83
N CYS A 197 -0.45 9.82 -8.30
CA CYS A 197 -1.67 9.85 -7.50
C CYS A 197 -2.67 10.82 -8.11
N PHE A 198 -3.96 10.49 -8.04
CA PHE A 198 -5.00 11.42 -8.44
C PHE A 198 -6.17 11.42 -7.46
N GLU A 199 -6.96 12.50 -7.53
CA GLU A 199 -8.20 12.68 -6.80
C GLU A 199 -9.21 13.46 -7.65
N PHE A 200 -10.49 13.26 -7.38
CA PHE A 200 -11.54 14.07 -7.99
C PHE A 200 -11.77 15.34 -7.15
N LYS A 201 -11.86 16.48 -7.81
CA LYS A 201 -12.12 17.77 -7.16
C LYS A 201 -13.26 18.53 -7.82
N THR A 202 -13.91 19.38 -7.06
CA THR A 202 -14.82 20.38 -7.62
C THR A 202 -14.02 21.34 -8.50
N PRO A 203 -14.47 21.64 -9.73
CA PRO A 203 -13.81 22.59 -10.62
C PRO A 203 -13.54 23.93 -9.92
N GLN A 204 -12.33 24.43 -10.11
CA GLN A 204 -11.92 25.74 -9.59
C GLN A 204 -11.79 26.74 -10.75
N PRO A 205 -12.03 28.04 -10.51
CA PRO A 205 -11.75 29.07 -11.52
C PRO A 205 -10.24 29.11 -11.82
N ASN A 206 -9.90 29.43 -13.05
CA ASN A 206 -8.51 29.62 -13.53
C ASN A 206 -7.63 28.35 -13.55
N ILE A 207 -8.24 27.17 -13.59
CA ILE A 207 -7.50 25.92 -13.84
C ILE A 207 -7.09 25.84 -15.30
N VAL A 208 -5.81 25.57 -15.54
CA VAL A 208 -5.27 25.20 -16.86
C VAL A 208 -5.36 23.68 -17.00
N TYR A 209 -6.06 23.22 -18.02
CA TYR A 209 -6.26 21.80 -18.26
C TYR A 209 -5.29 21.25 -19.29
N ASN A 210 -4.95 19.97 -19.14
CA ASN A 210 -4.14 19.22 -20.10
C ASN A 210 -2.69 19.76 -20.26
N GLN A 211 -2.19 20.47 -19.27
CA GLN A 211 -0.82 20.95 -19.25
C GLN A 211 -0.14 20.49 -17.96
N TYR A 212 1.07 19.99 -18.10
CA TYR A 212 1.92 19.72 -16.94
C TYR A 212 2.43 21.05 -16.39
N GLU A 213 2.15 21.29 -15.14
CA GLU A 213 2.61 22.46 -14.42
C GLU A 213 3.70 22.05 -13.44
N TRP A 214 4.85 22.61 -13.62
CA TRP A 214 5.89 22.57 -12.61
C TRP A 214 5.35 23.28 -11.38
N ALA A 215 5.35 22.60 -10.24
CA ALA A 215 5.31 23.28 -8.99
C ALA A 215 6.66 23.99 -8.83
N GLU A 216 6.86 25.17 -9.45
CA GLU A 216 7.97 26.05 -9.06
C GLU A 216 7.84 26.26 -7.56
N VAL A 217 8.73 25.60 -6.83
CA VAL A 217 8.91 25.89 -5.41
C VAL A 217 9.88 27.08 -5.38
N PRO A 218 9.38 28.33 -5.15
CA PRO A 218 10.28 29.47 -5.02
C PRO A 218 11.28 29.13 -3.92
N ARG A 219 12.56 29.24 -4.21
CA ARG A 219 13.63 29.08 -3.22
C ARG A 219 13.78 30.42 -2.50
N ASP A 220 13.85 30.40 -1.18
CA ASP A 220 14.24 31.57 -0.40
C ASP A 220 15.76 31.84 -0.57
N ALA A 221 16.22 32.97 -0.02
CA ALA A 221 17.62 33.38 -0.14
C ALA A 221 18.63 32.36 0.41
N ASP A 222 18.18 31.39 1.21
CA ASP A 222 19.00 30.33 1.79
C ASP A 222 18.91 29.01 1.00
N GLY A 223 18.25 29.02 -0.17
CA GLY A 223 18.07 27.85 -1.03
C GLY A 223 17.00 26.84 -0.51
N ALA A 224 16.32 27.16 0.58
CA ALA A 224 15.20 26.37 1.06
C ALA A 224 13.96 26.63 0.21
N ALA A 225 13.23 25.54 -0.11
CA ALA A 225 12.03 25.64 -0.90
C ALA A 225 10.97 26.49 -0.21
N SER A 226 10.70 27.68 -0.74
CA SER A 226 9.56 28.50 -0.34
C SER A 226 8.33 28.01 -1.10
N ARG A 227 7.35 27.48 -0.39
CA ARG A 227 6.17 26.88 -0.99
C ARG A 227 5.24 27.96 -1.56
N ARG A 228 5.10 28.01 -2.90
CA ARG A 228 3.84 28.44 -3.50
C ARG A 228 2.98 27.20 -3.68
N GLN A 229 1.77 27.27 -3.15
CA GLN A 229 0.78 26.22 -3.30
C GLN A 229 0.29 26.12 -4.73
N GLY A 230 0.33 24.88 -5.26
CA GLY A 230 -0.54 24.48 -6.36
C GLY A 230 -2.01 24.64 -5.93
N ALA A 231 -2.87 25.04 -6.86
CA ALA A 231 -4.31 25.19 -6.63
C ALA A 231 -4.92 23.85 -6.19
N GLY A 232 -5.04 23.61 -4.91
CA GLY A 232 -5.65 22.38 -4.41
C GLY A 232 -5.32 21.99 -2.98
N ASP A 233 -4.20 22.44 -2.43
CA ASP A 233 -3.91 22.19 -1.02
C ASP A 233 -4.41 23.34 -0.16
N ASN A 234 -5.36 23.06 0.74
CA ASN A 234 -5.88 24.05 1.68
C ASN A 234 -4.91 24.44 2.82
N TRP A 235 -3.60 24.19 2.63
CA TRP A 235 -2.57 24.47 3.61
C TRP A 235 -1.63 25.55 3.10
N VAL A 236 -1.87 26.79 3.53
CA VAL A 236 -0.90 27.86 3.39
C VAL A 236 0.00 27.81 4.62
N LEU A 237 1.22 27.31 4.43
CA LEU A 237 2.29 27.55 5.39
C LEU A 237 2.91 28.91 5.04
N THR A 238 2.50 29.98 5.73
CA THR A 238 3.24 31.24 5.66
C THR A 238 4.33 31.23 6.72
N ARG A 239 5.56 31.34 6.31
CA ARG A 239 6.68 31.63 7.19
C ARG A 239 6.93 33.14 7.14
N ASP A 240 6.75 33.82 8.26
CA ASP A 240 7.33 35.16 8.40
C ASP A 240 8.85 34.99 8.52
N ALA A 241 9.62 35.77 7.78
CA ALA A 241 11.08 35.75 7.84
C ALA A 241 11.52 35.90 9.32
N GLY A 242 12.22 34.87 9.82
CA GLY A 242 12.73 34.86 11.20
C GLY A 242 11.89 34.13 12.25
N SER A 243 10.73 33.55 11.90
CA SER A 243 9.89 32.78 12.84
C SER A 243 10.08 31.27 12.65
N THR A 244 10.25 30.55 13.77
CA THR A 244 10.17 29.10 13.82
C THR A 244 8.73 28.59 13.93
N GLU A 245 7.75 29.47 14.03
CA GLU A 245 6.35 29.18 14.21
C GLU A 245 5.61 29.06 12.89
N VAL A 246 4.99 27.92 12.66
CA VAL A 246 4.13 27.66 11.50
C VAL A 246 2.74 28.16 11.83
N LYS A 247 2.34 29.33 11.32
CA LYS A 247 0.97 29.83 11.45
C LYS A 247 0.04 29.11 10.48
N ARG A 248 -0.95 28.40 11.01
CA ARG A 248 -2.08 27.87 10.24
C ARG A 248 -3.06 29.00 9.93
N ARG A 249 -3.29 29.30 8.65
CA ARG A 249 -4.53 29.99 8.28
C ARG A 249 -5.67 28.96 8.29
N PRO A 250 -6.82 29.24 8.92
CA PRO A 250 -8.01 28.42 8.76
C PRO A 250 -8.39 28.45 7.27
N GLY A 251 -8.06 27.40 6.54
CA GLY A 251 -8.65 27.16 5.25
C GLY A 251 -10.15 26.93 5.41
N ARG A 252 -10.97 27.25 4.40
CA ARG A 252 -12.35 26.75 4.36
C ARG A 252 -12.29 25.24 4.60
N PRO A 253 -13.17 24.68 5.47
CA PRO A 253 -13.26 23.23 5.60
C PRO A 253 -13.58 22.70 4.20
N THR A 254 -12.61 22.09 3.56
CA THR A 254 -12.85 21.29 2.39
C THR A 254 -13.75 20.15 2.79
N LEU A 255 -14.73 19.86 1.99
CA LEU A 255 -15.34 18.55 1.90
C LEU A 255 -14.21 17.52 2.05
N PHE A 256 -14.42 16.46 2.84
CA PHE A 256 -13.43 15.39 3.00
C PHE A 256 -12.77 15.13 1.65
N PRO A 257 -11.44 15.14 1.57
CA PRO A 257 -10.78 14.93 0.29
C PRO A 257 -11.28 13.59 -0.28
N MET A 258 -11.70 13.63 -1.54
CA MET A 258 -12.04 12.40 -2.26
C MET A 258 -10.87 11.43 -2.13
N PRO A 259 -11.11 10.11 -2.02
CA PRO A 259 -10.06 9.14 -1.91
C PRO A 259 -9.00 9.32 -3.00
N LYS A 260 -7.73 9.39 -2.60
CA LYS A 260 -6.61 9.38 -3.54
C LYS A 260 -6.37 7.97 -4.05
N HIS A 261 -6.13 7.88 -5.34
CA HIS A 261 -5.81 6.65 -6.04
C HIS A 261 -4.41 6.78 -6.60
N CYS A 262 -3.54 5.85 -6.23
CA CYS A 262 -2.14 5.95 -6.61
C CYS A 262 -1.69 4.73 -7.40
N TYR A 263 -0.96 4.99 -8.47
CA TYR A 263 -0.06 4.01 -9.09
C TYR A 263 1.28 4.06 -8.37
N VAL A 264 1.78 2.91 -8.03
CA VAL A 264 3.19 2.69 -7.69
C VAL A 264 3.67 1.41 -8.39
N PRO A 265 4.97 1.22 -8.60
CA PRO A 265 5.49 0.02 -9.24
C PRO A 265 4.89 -1.26 -8.65
N GLY A 266 4.22 -2.05 -9.51
CA GLY A 266 3.54 -3.29 -9.11
C GLY A 266 2.15 -3.14 -8.49
N MET A 267 1.58 -1.92 -8.48
CA MET A 267 0.21 -1.66 -8.04
C MET A 267 -0.44 -0.61 -8.95
N SER A 268 -1.36 -1.05 -9.78
CA SER A 268 -2.10 -0.19 -10.72
C SER A 268 -3.61 -0.20 -10.50
N LEU A 269 -4.14 -1.29 -9.91
CA LEU A 269 -5.58 -1.55 -9.83
C LEU A 269 -6.12 -1.29 -8.42
N HIS A 270 -7.19 -0.50 -8.36
CA HIS A 270 -8.04 -0.28 -7.20
C HIS A 270 -9.41 -0.90 -7.48
N ASP A 271 -9.63 -2.13 -6.99
CA ASP A 271 -10.87 -2.89 -7.21
C ASP A 271 -11.75 -2.88 -5.97
N TYR A 272 -12.95 -2.31 -6.06
CA TYR A 272 -13.90 -2.20 -4.96
C TYR A 272 -14.91 -3.34 -4.93
N ARG A 273 -15.03 -4.09 -6.02
CA ARG A 273 -16.02 -5.17 -6.20
C ARG A 273 -15.97 -6.26 -5.13
N PRO A 274 -14.75 -6.72 -4.67
CA PRO A 274 -14.67 -7.70 -3.62
C PRO A 274 -15.29 -7.27 -2.30
N TYR A 275 -15.49 -5.96 -2.10
CA TYR A 275 -16.04 -5.36 -0.88
C TYR A 275 -17.50 -4.93 -1.03
N GLU A 276 -18.17 -5.26 -2.15
CA GLU A 276 -19.50 -4.76 -2.51
C GLU A 276 -19.59 -3.22 -2.49
N ALA A 277 -18.46 -2.58 -2.77
CA ALA A 277 -18.29 -1.13 -2.67
C ALA A 277 -18.08 -0.47 -4.03
N GLY A 278 -18.18 0.85 -4.04
CA GLY A 278 -17.84 1.70 -5.15
C GLY A 278 -17.33 3.04 -4.69
N LEU A 279 -16.86 3.81 -5.65
CA LEU A 279 -16.52 5.23 -5.50
C LEU A 279 -17.56 6.04 -6.24
N LEU A 280 -18.23 6.96 -5.55
CA LEU A 280 -19.11 7.94 -6.21
C LEU A 280 -18.26 9.09 -6.74
N VAL A 281 -18.19 9.21 -8.05
CA VAL A 281 -17.54 10.34 -8.73
C VAL A 281 -18.60 11.40 -9.00
N PRO A 282 -18.43 12.62 -8.47
CA PRO A 282 -19.37 13.73 -8.72
C PRO A 282 -19.39 14.12 -10.20
N GLY A 283 -20.58 14.37 -10.73
CA GLY A 283 -20.74 14.85 -12.11
C GLY A 283 -20.03 16.19 -12.33
N GLY A 284 -19.31 16.27 -13.45
CA GLY A 284 -18.56 17.49 -13.81
C GLY A 284 -17.33 17.78 -12.96
N ALA A 285 -16.87 16.84 -12.13
CA ALA A 285 -15.64 16.99 -11.37
C ALA A 285 -14.40 17.14 -12.28
N ASP A 286 -13.32 17.65 -11.72
CA ASP A 286 -11.98 17.60 -12.32
C ASP A 286 -11.19 16.44 -11.74
N ILE A 287 -10.25 15.89 -12.50
CA ILE A 287 -9.25 14.94 -12.03
C ILE A 287 -7.96 15.71 -11.84
N HIS A 288 -7.51 15.83 -10.60
CA HIS A 288 -6.23 16.44 -10.25
C HIS A 288 -5.22 15.34 -10.03
N ILE A 289 -4.13 15.41 -10.74
CA ILE A 289 -3.11 14.38 -10.82
C ILE A 289 -1.79 14.96 -10.37
N ASN A 290 -1.07 14.18 -9.58
CA ASN A 290 0.27 14.47 -9.14
C ASN A 290 1.18 13.30 -9.55
N LEU A 291 2.25 13.60 -10.30
CA LEU A 291 3.15 12.59 -10.87
C LEU A 291 4.58 12.82 -10.44
N HIS A 292 5.29 11.72 -10.29
CA HIS A 292 6.73 11.73 -10.09
C HIS A 292 7.37 10.74 -11.06
N TYR A 293 8.09 11.28 -12.05
CA TYR A 293 8.86 10.52 -13.00
C TYR A 293 10.29 10.29 -12.50
N GLN A 294 10.92 9.25 -13.01
CA GLN A 294 12.34 8.97 -12.81
C GLN A 294 13.04 8.77 -14.15
N THR A 295 14.31 9.18 -14.22
CA THR A 295 15.12 8.96 -15.40
C THR A 295 15.60 7.52 -15.47
N SER A 296 15.62 6.94 -16.68
CA SER A 296 16.01 5.54 -16.92
C SER A 296 17.34 5.38 -17.67
N GLY A 297 18.10 6.47 -17.84
CA GLY A 297 19.37 6.49 -18.60
C GLY A 297 19.19 6.69 -20.11
N LYS A 298 17.95 6.72 -20.60
CA LYS A 298 17.58 7.02 -21.99
C LYS A 298 16.33 7.89 -22.03
N PRO A 299 16.16 8.75 -23.06
CA PRO A 299 14.92 9.50 -23.23
C PRO A 299 13.75 8.53 -23.42
N ALA A 300 12.59 8.88 -22.86
CA ALA A 300 11.35 8.12 -23.02
C ALA A 300 10.16 9.07 -23.17
N VAL A 301 9.05 8.52 -23.64
CA VAL A 301 7.77 9.22 -23.71
C VAL A 301 6.75 8.37 -22.95
N ASP A 302 6.12 8.95 -21.95
CA ASP A 302 5.02 8.29 -21.25
C ASP A 302 3.70 8.97 -21.59
N ARG A 303 2.66 8.14 -21.81
CA ARG A 303 1.28 8.55 -21.88
C ARG A 303 0.50 7.69 -20.90
N MET A 304 0.20 8.27 -19.76
CA MET A 304 -0.55 7.58 -18.73
C MET A 304 -2.03 7.48 -19.10
N ARG A 305 -2.66 6.37 -18.71
CA ARG A 305 -4.09 6.13 -18.93
C ARG A 305 -4.78 5.80 -17.63
N LEU A 306 -5.99 6.31 -17.44
CA LEU A 306 -6.89 5.95 -16.35
C LEU A 306 -8.04 5.13 -16.94
N GLY A 307 -8.20 3.91 -16.44
CA GLY A 307 -9.31 3.03 -16.81
C GLY A 307 -10.33 2.97 -15.69
N PHE A 308 -11.61 3.12 -16.01
CA PHE A 308 -12.72 3.07 -15.07
C PHE A 308 -13.69 1.97 -15.45
N THR A 309 -14.02 1.10 -14.49
CA THR A 309 -15.13 0.14 -14.63
C THR A 309 -16.32 0.67 -13.85
N LEU A 310 -17.48 0.74 -14.49
CA LEU A 310 -18.68 1.32 -13.88
C LEU A 310 -19.42 0.30 -13.01
N ALA A 311 -20.02 0.76 -11.94
CA ALA A 311 -20.92 -0.07 -11.16
C ALA A 311 -22.25 -0.24 -11.88
N LYS A 312 -22.73 -1.47 -12.06
CA LYS A 312 -23.98 -1.79 -12.76
C LYS A 312 -25.22 -1.36 -11.99
N GLN A 313 -25.09 -1.16 -10.69
CA GLN A 313 -26.12 -0.67 -9.78
C GLN A 313 -25.46 0.12 -8.66
N THR A 314 -26.22 0.91 -7.92
CA THR A 314 -25.71 1.60 -6.73
C THR A 314 -25.13 0.60 -5.73
N PRO A 315 -23.83 0.69 -5.38
CA PRO A 315 -23.21 -0.22 -4.45
C PRO A 315 -23.83 -0.08 -3.05
N ARG A 316 -23.83 -1.17 -2.30
CA ARG A 316 -24.30 -1.15 -0.90
C ARG A 316 -23.36 -0.37 0.01
N LYS A 317 -22.07 -0.36 -0.33
CA LYS A 317 -21.02 0.29 0.43
C LYS A 317 -20.27 1.28 -0.46
N LYS A 318 -19.64 2.25 0.18
CA LYS A 318 -18.74 3.20 -0.47
C LYS A 318 -17.39 3.25 0.19
N LEU A 319 -16.38 3.59 -0.60
CA LEU A 319 -15.01 3.76 -0.14
C LEU A 319 -14.85 5.13 0.55
N VAL A 320 -14.20 5.12 1.71
CA VAL A 320 -13.79 6.31 2.45
C VAL A 320 -12.31 6.19 2.77
N GLN A 321 -11.55 7.25 2.56
CA GLN A 321 -10.13 7.28 2.88
C GLN A 321 -9.88 8.09 4.16
N LEU A 322 -9.14 7.49 5.08
CA LEU A 322 -8.58 8.20 6.22
C LEU A 322 -7.20 8.73 5.80
N VAL A 323 -7.04 10.04 5.82
CA VAL A 323 -5.75 10.70 5.66
C VAL A 323 -5.49 11.49 6.94
N PRO A 324 -4.80 10.91 7.92
CA PRO A 324 -4.47 11.62 9.16
C PRO A 324 -3.44 12.71 8.87
N THR A 325 -3.87 13.85 8.38
CA THR A 325 -3.01 14.95 7.89
C THR A 325 -2.30 15.74 8.99
N GLY A 326 -2.62 15.47 10.26
CA GLY A 326 -2.03 16.20 11.40
C GLY A 326 -0.57 15.87 11.68
N THR A 327 -0.02 14.83 11.08
CA THR A 327 1.30 14.28 11.41
C THR A 327 2.45 14.89 10.64
N THR A 328 2.22 15.31 9.41
CA THR A 328 3.29 15.77 8.52
C THR A 328 3.87 17.13 8.89
N ALA A 329 3.22 17.91 9.75
CA ALA A 329 3.59 19.30 9.96
C ALA A 329 4.49 19.56 11.19
N SER A 330 4.84 18.55 12.00
CA SER A 330 5.36 18.85 13.34
C SER A 330 6.51 17.99 13.84
N PHE A 331 7.14 17.17 13.00
CA PHE A 331 8.33 16.45 13.42
C PHE A 331 9.61 17.01 12.74
N ALA A 332 10.75 16.81 13.36
CA ALA A 332 12.04 17.15 12.79
C ALA A 332 13.02 16.04 13.18
N ILE A 333 13.57 15.34 12.20
CA ILE A 333 14.48 14.23 12.40
C ILE A 333 15.90 14.79 12.56
N PRO A 334 16.59 14.53 13.69
CA PRO A 334 17.94 15.01 13.90
C PRO A 334 18.96 14.42 12.91
N PRO A 335 20.10 15.11 12.68
CA PRO A 335 21.23 14.52 11.97
C PRO A 335 21.70 13.22 12.64
N ASN A 336 22.05 12.23 11.81
CA ASN A 336 22.60 10.93 12.22
C ASN A 336 21.71 10.11 13.18
N GLU A 337 20.44 10.47 13.37
CA GLU A 337 19.50 9.71 14.17
C GLU A 337 19.04 8.44 13.42
N SER A 338 19.34 7.28 13.98
CA SER A 338 19.08 5.98 13.31
C SER A 338 17.72 5.37 13.65
N ASN A 339 16.98 5.93 14.60
CA ASN A 339 15.69 5.39 15.02
C ASN A 339 14.74 6.47 15.57
N TYR A 340 14.56 7.54 14.83
CA TYR A 340 13.65 8.60 15.24
C TYR A 340 12.19 8.10 15.23
N ALA A 341 11.53 8.17 16.38
CA ALA A 341 10.10 7.89 16.49
C ALA A 341 9.29 9.14 16.13
N ALA A 342 8.45 9.04 15.10
CA ALA A 342 7.49 10.11 14.81
C ALA A 342 6.42 10.22 15.90
N PRO A 343 5.76 11.38 16.03
CA PRO A 343 4.61 11.51 16.92
C PRO A 343 3.52 10.49 16.57
N VAL A 344 3.01 9.82 17.60
CA VAL A 344 1.92 8.84 17.43
C VAL A 344 0.66 9.53 16.92
N VAL A 345 -0.01 8.88 15.98
CA VAL A 345 -1.25 9.36 15.39
C VAL A 345 -2.40 8.47 15.79
N GLU A 346 -3.50 9.05 16.21
CA GLU A 346 -4.71 8.31 16.56
C GLU A 346 -5.92 8.84 15.79
N VAL A 347 -6.75 7.92 15.31
CA VAL A 347 -8.04 8.23 14.64
C VAL A 347 -9.14 7.40 15.25
N ARG A 348 -10.18 8.04 15.79
CA ARG A 348 -11.37 7.36 16.31
C ARG A 348 -12.41 7.18 15.22
N ILE A 349 -12.97 6.00 15.14
CA ILE A 349 -14.02 5.60 14.19
C ILE A 349 -15.37 5.74 14.87
N ARG A 350 -16.30 6.45 14.26
CA ARG A 350 -17.61 6.79 14.84
C ARG A 350 -18.77 5.99 14.25
N ARG A 351 -18.56 5.33 13.14
CA ARG A 351 -19.53 4.48 12.43
C ARG A 351 -18.94 3.10 12.20
N ASP A 352 -19.79 2.09 12.14
CA ASP A 352 -19.34 0.77 11.72
C ASP A 352 -18.75 0.83 10.32
N ALA A 353 -17.61 0.19 10.16
CA ALA A 353 -16.84 0.17 8.92
C ALA A 353 -16.11 -1.16 8.75
N GLU A 354 -15.58 -1.40 7.57
CA GLU A 354 -14.65 -2.50 7.30
C GLU A 354 -13.34 -1.90 6.77
N LEU A 355 -12.21 -2.21 7.41
CA LEU A 355 -10.89 -1.87 6.90
C LEU A 355 -10.59 -2.74 5.70
N VAL A 356 -10.28 -2.10 4.57
CA VAL A 356 -10.07 -2.80 3.29
C VAL A 356 -8.68 -2.63 2.74
N TRP A 357 -8.08 -1.46 2.84
CA TRP A 357 -6.74 -1.18 2.32
C TRP A 357 -5.91 -0.33 3.28
N MET A 358 -4.61 -0.59 3.27
CA MET A 358 -3.59 0.18 3.98
C MET A 358 -2.37 0.36 3.08
N SER A 359 -1.75 1.54 3.12
CA SER A 359 -0.49 1.80 2.42
C SER A 359 0.37 2.75 3.24
N PRO A 360 1.54 2.30 3.72
CA PRO A 360 2.50 3.18 4.36
C PRO A 360 3.12 4.11 3.32
N HIS A 361 3.18 5.41 3.65
CA HIS A 361 3.89 6.36 2.82
C HIS A 361 4.84 7.19 3.67
N MET A 362 6.11 7.04 3.39
CA MET A 362 7.25 7.79 3.89
C MET A 362 8.20 8.06 2.74
N HIS A 363 9.25 8.84 2.97
CA HIS A 363 10.28 9.08 1.96
C HIS A 363 11.55 8.25 2.24
N PHE A 364 12.72 8.74 1.81
CA PHE A 364 14.00 8.00 1.81
C PHE A 364 14.43 7.50 3.20
N ARG A 365 14.00 8.17 4.27
CA ARG A 365 14.40 7.81 5.64
C ARG A 365 13.38 6.96 6.37
N GLY A 366 12.25 6.66 5.73
CA GLY A 366 11.25 5.76 6.29
C GLY A 366 11.87 4.41 6.66
N LYS A 367 11.66 3.97 7.90
CA LYS A 367 12.21 2.72 8.44
C LYS A 367 11.15 1.65 8.63
N ASP A 368 10.10 1.98 9.36
CA ASP A 368 8.97 1.09 9.62
C ASP A 368 7.69 1.87 9.87
N MET A 369 6.54 1.18 9.70
CA MET A 369 5.23 1.74 10.06
C MET A 369 4.28 0.63 10.49
N THR A 370 3.50 0.89 11.55
CA THR A 370 2.56 -0.07 12.13
C THR A 370 1.18 0.54 12.34
N TRP A 371 0.13 -0.23 12.03
CA TRP A 371 -1.28 0.06 12.29
C TRP A 371 -1.80 -0.83 13.41
N THR A 372 -2.28 -0.25 14.49
CA THR A 372 -2.96 -0.96 15.56
C THR A 372 -4.43 -0.54 15.62
N LEU A 373 -5.33 -1.50 15.58
CA LEU A 373 -6.76 -1.33 15.81
C LEU A 373 -7.08 -1.66 17.26
N THR A 374 -7.59 -0.69 18.03
CA THR A 374 -8.16 -0.89 19.35
C THR A 374 -9.67 -0.89 19.22
N ARG A 375 -10.34 -1.97 19.60
CA ARG A 375 -11.80 -2.12 19.57
C ARG A 375 -12.45 -1.45 20.77
N PRO A 376 -13.80 -1.21 20.77
CA PRO A 376 -14.51 -0.59 21.90
C PRO A 376 -14.36 -1.34 23.22
N ASP A 377 -14.14 -2.65 23.18
CA ASP A 377 -13.91 -3.51 24.35
C ASP A 377 -12.45 -3.50 24.84
N GLY A 378 -11.60 -2.66 24.27
CA GLY A 378 -10.17 -2.51 24.61
C GLY A 378 -9.24 -3.53 23.96
N ARG A 379 -9.75 -4.54 23.24
CA ARG A 379 -8.91 -5.51 22.52
C ARG A 379 -8.11 -4.79 21.42
N GLN A 380 -6.81 -5.06 21.38
CA GLN A 380 -5.90 -4.53 20.38
C GLN A 380 -5.48 -5.61 19.38
N GLN A 381 -5.36 -5.19 18.14
CA GLN A 381 -4.89 -6.02 17.03
C GLN A 381 -3.97 -5.19 16.14
N VAL A 382 -2.74 -5.65 15.92
CA VAL A 382 -1.90 -5.12 14.85
C VAL A 382 -2.46 -5.63 13.53
N VAL A 383 -2.99 -4.72 12.71
CA VAL A 383 -3.63 -5.06 11.42
C VAL A 383 -2.65 -4.96 10.25
N LEU A 384 -1.58 -4.18 10.41
CA LEU A 384 -0.43 -4.14 9.50
C LEU A 384 0.82 -3.73 10.28
N SER A 385 1.91 -4.44 10.05
CA SER A 385 3.26 -4.03 10.43
C SER A 385 4.17 -4.16 9.21
N VAL A 386 4.89 -3.09 8.88
CA VAL A 386 5.91 -3.05 7.83
C VAL A 386 7.24 -2.72 8.51
N PRO A 387 7.97 -3.74 9.00
CA PRO A 387 9.16 -3.54 9.83
C PRO A 387 10.40 -3.09 9.04
N ARG A 388 10.32 -3.17 7.71
CA ARG A 388 11.36 -2.73 6.79
C ARG A 388 10.71 -2.04 5.59
N TYR A 389 10.40 -0.75 5.78
CA TYR A 389 9.86 0.07 4.71
C TYR A 389 10.91 0.26 3.61
N ARG A 390 10.47 0.24 2.36
CA ARG A 390 11.29 0.52 1.18
C ARG A 390 10.63 1.58 0.32
N TYR A 391 11.27 2.72 0.16
CA TYR A 391 10.74 3.85 -0.60
C TYR A 391 10.32 3.48 -2.03
N ALA A 392 11.08 2.58 -2.69
CA ALA A 392 10.77 2.11 -4.04
C ALA A 392 9.49 1.26 -4.13
N TRP A 393 8.96 0.75 -2.99
CA TRP A 393 7.83 -0.17 -2.95
C TRP A 393 6.79 0.30 -1.94
N GLN A 394 5.97 1.26 -2.33
CA GLN A 394 4.89 1.80 -1.49
C GLN A 394 3.62 0.96 -1.68
N LEU A 395 3.66 -0.26 -1.21
CA LEU A 395 2.64 -1.27 -1.51
C LEU A 395 1.28 -0.97 -0.86
N LEU A 396 0.21 -1.38 -1.55
CA LEU A 396 -1.12 -1.46 -1.00
C LEU A 396 -1.34 -2.86 -0.40
N TYR A 397 -1.75 -2.91 0.85
CA TYR A 397 -2.08 -4.13 1.58
C TYR A 397 -3.61 -4.24 1.69
N GLN A 398 -4.18 -5.26 1.05
CA GLN A 398 -5.62 -5.47 0.99
C GLN A 398 -6.07 -6.49 2.04
N THR A 399 -7.11 -6.14 2.79
CA THR A 399 -7.61 -6.98 3.89
C THR A 399 -9.12 -6.87 4.00
N ARG A 400 -9.70 -7.58 4.97
CA ARG A 400 -11.09 -7.43 5.40
C ARG A 400 -11.16 -7.55 6.91
N VAL A 401 -11.17 -6.41 7.61
CA VAL A 401 -11.22 -6.36 9.08
C VAL A 401 -12.41 -5.52 9.52
N PRO A 402 -13.39 -6.09 10.24
CA PRO A 402 -14.49 -5.32 10.84
C PRO A 402 -13.96 -4.28 11.83
N VAL A 403 -14.42 -3.05 11.71
CA VAL A 403 -14.09 -1.90 12.54
C VAL A 403 -15.36 -1.34 13.15
N PRO A 404 -15.79 -1.84 14.32
CA PRO A 404 -16.99 -1.32 15.00
C PRO A 404 -16.86 0.15 15.38
N ALA A 405 -17.99 0.86 15.41
CA ALA A 405 -18.06 2.23 15.93
C ALA A 405 -17.46 2.29 17.35
N GLY A 406 -16.72 3.36 17.66
CA GLY A 406 -15.96 3.50 18.91
C GLY A 406 -14.55 2.92 18.87
N SER A 407 -14.18 2.21 17.80
CA SER A 407 -12.80 1.74 17.60
C SER A 407 -11.83 2.91 17.37
N LYS A 408 -10.54 2.63 17.57
CA LYS A 408 -9.45 3.59 17.38
C LYS A 408 -8.32 2.94 16.57
N PHE A 409 -7.86 3.62 15.54
CA PHE A 409 -6.59 3.31 14.92
C PHE A 409 -5.47 4.10 15.59
N THR A 410 -4.34 3.44 15.82
CA THR A 410 -3.08 4.05 16.27
C THR A 410 -2.01 3.74 15.23
N PHE A 411 -1.29 4.76 14.78
CA PHE A 411 -0.24 4.68 13.78
C PHE A 411 1.09 5.06 14.41
N VAL A 412 2.11 4.22 14.21
CA VAL A 412 3.46 4.44 14.69
C VAL A 412 4.42 4.31 13.52
N ALA A 413 5.39 5.20 13.40
CA ALA A 413 6.42 5.15 12.37
C ALA A 413 7.76 5.57 12.92
N HIS A 414 8.83 4.97 12.37
CA HIS A 414 10.20 5.33 12.67
C HIS A 414 10.97 5.69 11.40
N TYR A 415 12.04 6.47 11.58
CA TYR A 415 12.91 6.95 10.51
C TYR A 415 14.37 6.68 10.84
N ASP A 416 15.16 6.44 9.80
CA ASP A 416 16.62 6.28 9.88
C ASP A 416 17.32 7.37 9.05
N ASN A 417 17.78 8.44 9.72
CA ASN A 417 18.59 9.52 9.14
C ASN A 417 20.09 9.28 9.30
N SER A 418 20.53 8.05 9.55
CA SER A 418 21.94 7.72 9.70
C SER A 418 22.64 7.44 8.34
N ALA A 419 23.96 7.39 8.38
CA ALA A 419 24.78 6.98 7.23
C ALA A 419 24.63 5.47 6.89
N ALA A 420 24.05 4.66 7.75
CA ALA A 420 23.77 3.24 7.49
C ALA A 420 22.57 3.05 6.54
N ASN A 421 21.67 4.01 6.48
CA ASN A 421 20.58 4.04 5.51
C ASN A 421 21.13 4.44 4.13
N ARG A 422 21.18 3.48 3.19
CA ARG A 422 21.75 3.69 1.85
C ARG A 422 20.92 4.62 0.96
N ASP A 423 19.63 4.77 1.26
CA ASP A 423 18.72 5.64 0.51
C ASP A 423 18.76 7.09 1.03
N ASN A 424 19.40 7.33 2.17
CA ASN A 424 19.50 8.65 2.78
C ASN A 424 20.50 9.56 1.99
N PRO A 425 20.03 10.65 1.36
CA PRO A 425 20.89 11.49 0.55
C PRO A 425 21.91 12.30 1.39
N ASN A 426 21.60 12.62 2.63
CA ASN A 426 22.49 13.35 3.54
C ASN A 426 22.12 13.11 5.01
N PRO A 427 22.93 12.35 5.75
CA PRO A 427 22.68 12.08 7.16
C PRO A 427 22.99 13.26 8.11
N ASN A 428 23.71 14.29 7.62
CA ASN A 428 24.21 15.37 8.48
C ASN A 428 23.25 16.58 8.59
N VAL A 429 22.03 16.47 8.06
CA VAL A 429 21.05 17.55 8.07
C VAL A 429 19.83 17.22 8.90
N TRP A 430 19.20 18.25 9.46
CA TRP A 430 17.86 18.14 10.02
C TRP A 430 16.85 17.93 8.90
N VAL A 431 15.98 16.94 9.04
CA VAL A 431 14.94 16.64 8.05
C VAL A 431 13.58 17.04 8.59
N ARG A 432 12.88 17.83 7.81
CA ARG A 432 11.55 18.35 8.13
C ARG A 432 10.49 17.74 7.22
N PRO A 433 9.21 17.80 7.62
CA PRO A 433 8.14 17.38 6.76
C PRO A 433 8.07 18.22 5.48
N GLY A 434 7.88 17.53 4.37
CA GLY A 434 7.78 18.16 3.06
C GLY A 434 7.33 17.20 1.98
N ASN A 435 7.10 17.72 0.77
CA ASN A 435 6.61 16.92 -0.35
C ASN A 435 7.74 16.27 -1.14
N GLN A 436 8.97 16.78 -1.01
CA GLN A 436 10.09 16.27 -1.78
C GLN A 436 10.67 15.00 -1.16
N ALA A 437 11.22 14.10 -1.98
CA ALA A 437 11.77 12.83 -1.51
C ALA A 437 12.92 12.97 -0.49
N TRP A 438 13.65 14.08 -0.51
CA TRP A 438 14.70 14.40 0.48
C TRP A 438 14.18 15.07 1.77
N GLU A 439 12.93 15.51 1.79
CA GLU A 439 12.14 15.83 3.00
C GLU A 439 11.50 14.54 3.51
N GLU A 440 10.59 14.61 4.50
CA GLU A 440 9.87 13.41 4.95
C GLU A 440 8.38 13.61 5.06
N MET A 441 7.65 12.51 4.96
CA MET A 441 6.23 12.40 5.23
C MET A 441 5.96 11.22 6.15
N MET A 442 4.89 11.33 6.94
CA MET A 442 4.24 10.20 7.59
C MET A 442 2.78 10.17 7.16
N VAL A 443 2.44 9.31 6.23
CA VAL A 443 1.05 9.19 5.80
C VAL A 443 0.62 7.73 5.85
N PRO A 444 -0.08 7.31 6.91
CA PRO A 444 -0.68 5.98 7.00
C PRO A 444 -1.99 5.95 6.20
N PHE A 445 -1.89 5.89 4.88
CA PHE A 445 -3.09 5.77 4.04
C PHE A 445 -3.91 4.56 4.46
N THR A 446 -5.16 4.81 4.79
CA THR A 446 -6.08 3.79 5.30
C THR A 446 -7.43 3.96 4.62
N TRP A 447 -7.95 2.92 4.00
CA TRP A 447 -9.24 2.95 3.35
C TRP A 447 -10.22 2.03 4.08
N LEU A 448 -11.39 2.58 4.31
CA LEU A 448 -12.53 1.88 4.88
C LEU A 448 -13.65 1.79 3.85
N VAL A 449 -14.49 0.80 4.00
CA VAL A 449 -15.82 0.82 3.37
C VAL A 449 -16.88 0.97 4.45
N VAL A 450 -17.87 1.78 4.16
CA VAL A 450 -19.05 2.03 4.99
C VAL A 450 -20.30 1.89 4.16
N ASP A 451 -21.46 1.73 4.79
CA ASP A 451 -22.72 1.74 4.04
C ASP A 451 -22.88 3.06 3.28
N THR A 452 -23.45 3.00 2.09
CA THR A 452 -23.58 4.14 1.18
C THR A 452 -24.34 5.32 1.81
N GLU A 453 -25.28 5.05 2.71
CA GLU A 453 -26.08 6.07 3.42
C GLU A 453 -25.28 6.85 4.49
N VAL A 454 -24.15 6.34 4.95
CA VAL A 454 -23.32 7.01 5.98
C VAL A 454 -22.71 8.27 5.40
N ASN A 455 -22.84 9.41 6.07
CA ASN A 455 -22.13 10.61 5.67
C ASN A 455 -20.61 10.44 5.99
N ASP A 456 -19.76 10.74 5.03
CA ASP A 456 -18.29 10.58 5.17
C ASP A 456 -17.73 11.35 6.36
N ARG A 457 -18.32 12.54 6.66
CA ARG A 457 -17.92 13.37 7.81
C ARG A 457 -18.22 12.74 9.17
N ASP A 458 -19.13 11.76 9.20
CA ASP A 458 -19.50 11.05 10.40
C ASP A 458 -18.65 9.81 10.67
N VAL A 459 -17.82 9.40 9.72
CA VAL A 459 -17.01 8.17 9.85
C VAL A 459 -15.94 8.31 10.93
N THR A 460 -15.33 9.51 11.06
CA THR A 460 -14.26 9.74 12.03
C THR A 460 -14.52 10.95 12.92
N SER A 461 -13.88 10.97 14.09
CA SER A 461 -13.72 12.19 14.87
C SER A 461 -12.69 13.11 14.20
N PRO A 462 -12.76 14.43 14.43
CA PRO A 462 -11.63 15.29 14.17
C PRO A 462 -10.36 14.70 14.82
N TYR A 463 -9.26 14.79 14.10
CA TYR A 463 -7.98 14.28 14.57
C TYR A 463 -7.57 14.92 15.91
N THR A 464 -7.19 14.08 16.88
CA THR A 464 -6.52 14.53 18.11
C THR A 464 -5.10 13.96 18.12
N ARG A 465 -4.10 14.79 18.48
CA ARG A 465 -2.78 14.27 18.86
C ARG A 465 -2.97 13.31 20.02
N GLY A 466 -2.39 12.12 19.94
CA GLY A 466 -2.27 11.25 21.11
C GLY A 466 -1.46 11.98 22.18
N ASP A 467 -1.99 12.06 23.38
CA ASP A 467 -1.31 12.60 24.57
C ASP A 467 -0.24 11.58 25.02
N GLY A 468 0.85 11.52 24.27
CA GLY A 468 1.97 10.66 24.55
C GLY A 468 3.24 11.43 24.24
N ALA A 469 3.64 12.29 25.15
CA ALA A 469 4.96 12.91 25.18
C ALA A 469 5.99 11.92 25.68
#